data_6f395935244be294950c0993147451d3
#
_entry.id   6f395935244be294950c0993147451d3
#
_cell.length_a   1.000
_cell.length_b   1.000
_cell.length_c   1.000
_cell.angle_alpha   90.00
_cell.angle_beta   90.00
_cell.angle_gamma   90.00
#
_symmetry.space_group_name_H-M   'P 1'
#
loop_
_entity.id
_entity.type
_entity.pdbx_description
1 polymer ?
#
loop_
_entity_poly.entity_id
_entity_poly.type
_entity_poly.pdbx_seq_one_letter_code
_entity_poly.pdbx_strand_id
1 'polypeptide(L)'
;TIYGPVVGFSVGFIGHALGDFLMYGQTWWSWVLATAVLGLIIGLYGMRLDLDNGVFTVKQMVGFNVVQIIANVISWLIIAPVGDILIYSEPQNKVFLQGATATITNSLAILILGTILLKAYAATKVKKGSLRKD
;
A
#
# COMPACT_ATOMS: atom_id res chain seq x y z
N THR A 1 -1.12 -5.64 -3.78
CA THR A 1 -1.47 -5.52 -5.21
C THR A 1 -1.65 -6.89 -5.85
N ILE A 2 -0.64 -7.76 -5.82
CA ILE A 2 -0.62 -9.05 -6.52
C ILE A 2 -1.70 -10.02 -6.02
N TYR A 3 -1.87 -10.10 -4.71
CA TYR A 3 -2.77 -11.09 -4.07
C TYR A 3 -4.15 -10.54 -3.70
N GLY A 4 -4.49 -9.35 -4.18
CA GLY A 4 -5.79 -8.73 -3.96
C GLY A 4 -5.97 -8.03 -2.61
N PRO A 5 -7.20 -7.51 -2.35
CA PRO A 5 -7.46 -6.59 -1.24
C PRO A 5 -7.42 -7.24 0.14
N VAL A 6 -7.91 -8.48 0.27
CA VAL A 6 -7.94 -9.19 1.56
C VAL A 6 -6.53 -9.45 2.08
N VAL A 7 -5.65 -9.95 1.19
CA VAL A 7 -4.25 -10.17 1.55
C VAL A 7 -3.53 -8.84 1.79
N GLY A 8 -3.81 -7.81 0.97
CA GLY A 8 -3.27 -6.47 1.17
C GLY A 8 -3.63 -5.88 2.53
N PHE A 9 -4.90 -5.97 2.92
CA PHE A 9 -5.37 -5.57 4.25
C PHE A 9 -4.65 -6.35 5.36
N SER A 10 -4.64 -7.68 5.28
CA SER A 10 -4.06 -8.54 6.31
C SER A 10 -2.56 -8.30 6.50
N VAL A 11 -1.82 -8.17 5.39
CA VAL A 11 -0.37 -7.88 5.45
C VAL A 11 -0.11 -6.51 6.06
N GLY A 12 -0.90 -5.48 5.69
CA GLY A 12 -0.79 -4.16 6.29
C GLY A 12 -1.11 -4.16 7.78
N PHE A 13 -2.20 -4.82 8.16
CA PHE A 13 -2.63 -4.92 9.56
C PHE A 13 -1.62 -5.66 10.43
N ILE A 14 -1.30 -6.90 10.07
CA ILE A 14 -0.41 -7.75 10.87
C ILE A 14 1.01 -7.20 10.86
N GLY A 15 1.51 -6.78 9.68
CA GLY A 15 2.87 -6.29 9.53
C GLY A 15 3.12 -5.02 10.35
N HIS A 16 2.18 -4.05 10.33
CA HIS A 16 2.31 -2.83 11.12
C HIS A 16 2.18 -3.10 12.62
N ALA A 17 1.19 -3.90 13.03
CA ALA A 17 1.00 -4.24 14.43
C ALA A 17 2.23 -4.94 15.03
N LEU A 18 2.81 -5.89 14.30
CA LEU A 18 4.05 -6.55 14.72
C LEU A 18 5.25 -5.61 14.73
N GLY A 19 5.37 -4.75 13.72
CA GLY A 19 6.43 -3.75 13.64
C GLY A 19 6.41 -2.80 14.85
N ASP A 20 5.24 -2.23 15.15
CA ASP A 20 5.07 -1.36 16.31
C ASP A 20 5.41 -2.08 17.62
N PHE A 21 4.88 -3.28 17.81
CA PHE A 21 5.13 -4.06 19.02
C PHE A 21 6.61 -4.38 19.20
N LEU A 22 7.30 -4.77 18.14
CA LEU A 22 8.73 -5.13 18.20
C LEU A 22 9.63 -3.91 18.40
N MET A 23 9.27 -2.75 17.80
CA MET A 23 10.10 -1.55 17.87
C MET A 23 9.83 -0.68 19.11
N TYR A 24 8.58 -0.62 19.54
CA TYR A 24 8.14 0.31 20.59
C TYR A 24 7.54 -0.37 21.83
N GLY A 25 7.34 -1.70 21.79
CA GLY A 25 6.71 -2.46 22.87
C GLY A 25 5.20 -2.26 23.00
N GLN A 26 4.60 -1.45 22.12
CA GLN A 26 3.17 -1.16 22.08
C GLN A 26 2.72 -0.94 20.64
N THR A 27 1.42 -1.09 20.39
CA THR A 27 0.82 -0.98 19.05
C THR A 27 -0.08 0.26 18.97
N TRP A 28 0.12 1.08 17.95
CA TRP A 28 -0.71 2.25 17.63
C TRP A 28 -1.81 1.85 16.64
N TRP A 29 -2.97 1.48 17.16
CA TRP A 29 -4.06 0.89 16.36
C TRP A 29 -4.60 1.77 15.25
N SER A 30 -4.56 3.09 15.40
CA SER A 30 -4.89 4.07 14.36
C SER A 30 -3.99 3.93 13.12
N TRP A 31 -2.68 3.79 13.33
CA TRP A 31 -1.68 3.61 12.28
C TRP A 31 -1.74 2.21 11.67
N VAL A 32 -2.00 1.19 12.48
CA VAL A 32 -2.24 -0.18 12.01
C VAL A 32 -3.44 -0.22 11.07
N LEU A 33 -4.57 0.40 11.47
CA LEU A 33 -5.76 0.47 10.64
C LEU A 33 -5.50 1.25 9.33
N ALA A 34 -4.77 2.38 9.42
CA ALA A 34 -4.39 3.17 8.26
C ALA A 34 -3.59 2.33 7.24
N THR A 35 -2.61 1.54 7.70
CA THR A 35 -1.82 0.64 6.84
C THR A 35 -2.67 -0.48 6.24
N ALA A 36 -3.59 -1.03 7.02
CA ALA A 36 -4.51 -2.05 6.53
C ALA A 36 -5.40 -1.51 5.39
N VAL A 37 -5.94 -0.30 5.56
CA VAL A 37 -6.75 0.39 4.52
C VAL A 37 -5.90 0.72 3.29
N LEU A 38 -4.66 1.17 3.47
CA LEU A 38 -3.71 1.36 2.36
C LEU A 38 -3.55 0.08 1.54
N GLY A 39 -3.30 -1.04 2.22
CA GLY A 39 -3.16 -2.35 1.58
C GLY A 39 -4.44 -2.81 0.87
N LEU A 40 -5.61 -2.54 1.47
CA LEU A 40 -6.91 -2.82 0.88
C LEU A 40 -7.11 -2.07 -0.45
N ILE A 41 -6.90 -0.74 -0.45
CA ILE A 41 -7.13 0.11 -1.63
C ILE A 41 -6.18 -0.29 -2.77
N ILE A 42 -4.90 -0.47 -2.46
CA ILE A 42 -3.90 -0.91 -3.45
C ILE A 42 -4.23 -2.32 -3.96
N GLY A 43 -4.72 -3.21 -3.09
CA GLY A 43 -5.15 -4.55 -3.45
C GLY A 43 -6.37 -4.55 -4.37
N LEU A 44 -7.35 -3.67 -4.14
CA LEU A 44 -8.52 -3.49 -5.00
C LEU A 44 -8.12 -3.05 -6.43
N TYR A 45 -7.18 -2.10 -6.52
CA TYR A 45 -6.67 -1.71 -7.83
C TYR A 45 -5.88 -2.85 -8.50
N GLY A 46 -5.14 -3.63 -7.71
CA GLY A 46 -4.39 -4.79 -8.19
C GLY A 46 -5.24 -5.81 -8.97
N MET A 47 -6.51 -5.97 -8.59
CA MET A 47 -7.45 -6.85 -9.30
C MET A 47 -7.76 -6.39 -10.74
N ARG A 48 -7.45 -5.16 -11.10
CA ARG A 48 -7.60 -4.60 -12.45
C ARG A 48 -6.34 -4.72 -13.30
N LEU A 49 -5.25 -5.20 -12.71
CA LEU A 49 -3.98 -5.39 -13.40
C LEU A 49 -3.87 -6.82 -13.93
N ASP A 50 -3.28 -6.97 -15.09
CA ASP A 50 -3.10 -8.27 -15.75
C ASP A 50 -1.68 -8.83 -15.54
N LEU A 51 -1.21 -8.72 -14.29
CA LEU A 51 0.17 -9.07 -13.92
C LEU A 51 0.49 -10.55 -14.13
N ASP A 52 -0.49 -11.44 -13.91
CA ASP A 52 -0.30 -12.89 -14.05
C ASP A 52 -0.14 -13.33 -15.51
N ASN A 53 -0.56 -12.51 -16.46
CA ASN A 53 -0.30 -12.70 -17.88
C ASN A 53 0.93 -11.92 -18.39
N GLY A 54 1.75 -11.42 -17.47
CA GLY A 54 2.98 -10.70 -17.80
C GLY A 54 2.78 -9.28 -18.34
N VAL A 55 1.60 -8.67 -18.07
CA VAL A 55 1.26 -7.36 -18.62
C VAL A 55 1.29 -6.32 -17.51
N PHE A 56 2.19 -5.34 -17.65
CA PHE A 56 2.23 -4.14 -16.82
C PHE A 56 2.62 -2.94 -17.68
N THR A 57 1.62 -2.40 -18.37
CA THR A 57 1.78 -1.28 -19.32
C THR A 57 2.04 0.04 -18.61
N VAL A 58 2.56 1.04 -19.34
CA VAL A 58 2.75 2.41 -18.80
C VAL A 58 1.45 2.99 -18.26
N LYS A 59 0.31 2.77 -18.94
CA LYS A 59 -1.01 3.20 -18.45
C LYS A 59 -1.36 2.56 -17.09
N GLN A 60 -1.08 1.28 -16.92
CA GLN A 60 -1.29 0.57 -15.65
C GLN A 60 -0.33 1.06 -14.55
N MET A 61 0.92 1.37 -14.90
CA MET A 61 1.89 1.97 -13.96
C MET A 61 1.42 3.34 -13.46
N VAL A 62 0.99 4.21 -14.38
CA VAL A 62 0.45 5.53 -14.01
C VAL A 62 -0.79 5.37 -13.13
N GLY A 63 -1.75 4.51 -13.52
CA GLY A 63 -2.95 4.25 -12.73
C GLY A 63 -2.63 3.70 -11.34
N PHE A 64 -1.69 2.76 -11.22
CA PHE A 64 -1.19 2.24 -9.94
C PHE A 64 -0.64 3.38 -9.06
N ASN A 65 0.19 4.25 -9.63
CA ASN A 65 0.80 5.34 -8.87
C ASN A 65 -0.20 6.43 -8.47
N VAL A 66 -1.20 6.72 -9.28
CA VAL A 66 -2.30 7.61 -8.89
C VAL A 66 -3.08 7.03 -7.72
N VAL A 67 -3.47 5.77 -7.81
CA VAL A 67 -4.25 5.10 -6.77
C VAL A 67 -3.45 4.96 -5.47
N GLN A 68 -2.17 4.60 -5.52
CA GLN A 68 -1.37 4.48 -4.31
C GLN A 68 -1.14 5.84 -3.63
N ILE A 69 -1.00 6.95 -4.38
CA ILE A 69 -0.90 8.28 -3.78
C ILE A 69 -2.20 8.65 -3.07
N ILE A 70 -3.35 8.43 -3.71
CA ILE A 70 -4.67 8.67 -3.09
C ILE A 70 -4.83 7.81 -1.83
N ALA A 71 -4.45 6.53 -1.88
CA ALA A 71 -4.50 5.63 -0.75
C ALA A 71 -3.60 6.09 0.41
N ASN A 72 -2.38 6.59 0.12
CA ASN A 72 -1.49 7.15 1.12
C ASN A 72 -2.08 8.42 1.77
N VAL A 73 -2.68 9.33 0.97
CA VAL A 73 -3.36 10.52 1.50
C VAL A 73 -4.49 10.13 2.45
N ILE A 74 -5.36 9.20 2.05
CA ILE A 74 -6.46 8.73 2.90
C ILE A 74 -5.93 8.11 4.19
N SER A 75 -4.94 7.24 4.09
CA SER A 75 -4.41 6.51 5.24
C SER A 75 -3.66 7.40 6.21
N TRP A 76 -2.73 8.22 5.72
CA TRP A 76 -1.79 8.96 6.57
C TRP A 76 -2.20 10.38 6.89
N LEU A 77 -3.06 11.04 6.09
CA LEU A 77 -3.57 12.38 6.40
C LEU A 77 -4.99 12.38 6.99
N ILE A 78 -5.72 11.26 6.90
CA ILE A 78 -7.08 11.19 7.44
C ILE A 78 -7.17 10.13 8.52
N ILE A 79 -6.99 8.84 8.19
CA ILE A 79 -7.29 7.74 9.12
C ILE A 79 -6.36 7.76 10.33
N ALA A 80 -5.04 7.80 10.12
CA ALA A 80 -4.09 7.76 11.22
C ALA A 80 -4.21 8.99 12.15
N PRO A 81 -4.16 10.25 11.66
CA PRO A 81 -4.28 11.42 12.53
C PRO A 81 -5.62 11.53 13.25
N VAL A 82 -6.73 11.27 12.56
CA VAL A 82 -8.06 11.32 13.18
C VAL A 82 -8.17 10.22 14.25
N GLY A 83 -7.69 9.02 13.97
CA GLY A 83 -7.64 7.94 14.95
C GLY A 83 -6.80 8.28 16.18
N ASP A 84 -5.62 8.89 16.00
CA ASP A 84 -4.74 9.31 17.10
C ASP A 84 -5.40 10.37 17.99
N ILE A 85 -6.09 11.35 17.38
CA ILE A 85 -6.81 12.37 18.14
C ILE A 85 -7.96 11.74 18.94
N LEU A 86 -8.75 10.85 18.34
CA LEU A 86 -9.93 10.28 18.96
C LEU A 86 -9.62 9.22 20.02
N ILE A 87 -8.58 8.40 19.79
CA ILE A 87 -8.26 7.25 20.66
C ILE A 87 -7.27 7.65 21.75
N TYR A 88 -6.25 8.43 21.38
CA TYR A 88 -5.10 8.72 22.26
C TYR A 88 -5.03 10.18 22.71
N SER A 89 -5.95 11.03 22.24
CA SER A 89 -5.96 12.48 22.54
C SER A 89 -4.66 13.19 22.18
N GLU A 90 -3.99 12.72 21.12
CA GLU A 90 -2.72 13.28 20.64
C GLU A 90 -2.92 14.69 20.07
N PRO A 91 -1.92 15.60 20.23
CA PRO A 91 -1.99 16.95 19.69
C PRO A 91 -2.10 16.99 18.16
N GLN A 92 -3.05 17.75 17.64
CA GLN A 92 -3.35 17.80 16.20
C GLN A 92 -2.14 18.16 15.34
N ASN A 93 -1.38 19.18 15.72
CA ASN A 93 -0.19 19.62 14.99
C ASN A 93 0.87 18.51 14.86
N LYS A 94 1.05 17.71 15.90
CA LYS A 94 1.97 16.57 15.91
C LYS A 94 1.52 15.49 14.93
N VAL A 95 0.28 15.01 15.04
CA VAL A 95 -0.19 13.87 14.25
C VAL A 95 -0.34 14.20 12.77
N PHE A 96 -0.78 15.43 12.42
CA PHE A 96 -0.83 15.84 11.01
C PHE A 96 0.57 16.04 10.40
N LEU A 97 1.56 16.50 11.15
CA LEU A 97 2.94 16.57 10.68
C LEU A 97 3.52 15.17 10.43
N GLN A 98 3.28 14.23 11.35
CA GLN A 98 3.65 12.83 11.19
C GLN A 98 2.95 12.21 9.97
N GLY A 99 1.64 12.44 9.82
CA GLY A 99 0.86 11.96 8.69
C GLY A 99 1.34 12.51 7.35
N ALA A 100 1.66 13.81 7.27
CA ALA A 100 2.22 14.43 6.07
C ALA A 100 3.57 13.80 5.68
N THR A 101 4.46 13.61 6.67
CA THR A 101 5.76 12.96 6.47
C THR A 101 5.57 11.52 5.98
N ALA A 102 4.68 10.75 6.62
CA ALA A 102 4.37 9.38 6.21
C ALA A 102 3.78 9.33 4.80
N THR A 103 2.88 10.26 4.44
CA THR A 103 2.30 10.34 3.10
C THR A 103 3.38 10.50 2.04
N ILE A 104 4.30 11.43 2.23
CA ILE A 104 5.37 11.71 1.26
C ILE A 104 6.32 10.52 1.15
N THR A 105 6.84 10.04 2.28
CA THR A 105 7.87 8.98 2.29
C THR A 105 7.32 7.66 1.76
N ASN A 106 6.12 7.24 2.17
CA ASN A 106 5.50 6.02 1.69
C ASN A 106 5.08 6.12 0.22
N SER A 107 4.53 7.28 -0.21
CA SER A 107 4.19 7.48 -1.63
C SER A 107 5.41 7.37 -2.53
N LEU A 108 6.54 7.97 -2.15
CA LEU A 108 7.80 7.87 -2.89
C LEU A 108 8.36 6.44 -2.90
N ALA A 109 8.34 5.77 -1.77
CA ALA A 109 8.79 4.39 -1.67
C ALA A 109 7.95 3.45 -2.56
N ILE A 110 6.62 3.57 -2.52
CA ILE A 110 5.73 2.74 -3.35
C ILE A 110 5.85 3.12 -4.84
N LEU A 111 6.00 4.41 -5.16
CA LEU A 111 6.19 4.87 -6.54
C LEU A 111 7.44 4.22 -7.15
N ILE A 112 8.55 4.21 -6.44
CA ILE A 112 9.81 3.67 -6.95
C ILE A 112 9.82 2.14 -6.81
N LEU A 113 9.82 1.63 -5.59
CA LEU A 113 10.01 0.21 -5.31
C LEU A 113 8.78 -0.62 -5.75
N GLY A 114 7.57 -0.13 -5.49
CA GLY A 114 6.34 -0.80 -5.87
C GLY A 114 6.24 -0.96 -7.39
N THR A 115 6.54 0.10 -8.15
CA THR A 115 6.52 0.04 -9.62
C THR A 115 7.58 -0.92 -10.16
N ILE A 116 8.81 -0.88 -9.63
CA ILE A 116 9.90 -1.78 -10.04
C ILE A 116 9.53 -3.24 -9.74
N LEU A 117 9.04 -3.52 -8.53
CA LEU A 117 8.67 -4.87 -8.12
C LEU A 117 7.50 -5.45 -8.92
N LEU A 118 6.46 -4.65 -9.21
CA LEU A 118 5.36 -5.08 -10.06
C LEU A 118 5.79 -5.34 -11.49
N LYS A 119 6.68 -4.49 -12.04
CA LYS A 119 7.26 -4.71 -13.36
C LYS A 119 8.12 -5.97 -13.41
N ALA A 120 8.95 -6.18 -12.40
CA ALA A 120 9.76 -7.40 -12.27
C ALA A 120 8.87 -8.64 -12.14
N TYR A 121 7.83 -8.59 -11.30
CA TYR A 121 6.88 -9.70 -11.16
C TYR A 121 6.20 -10.03 -12.50
N ALA A 122 5.68 -9.05 -13.22
CA ALA A 122 5.08 -9.27 -14.54
C ALA A 122 6.08 -9.88 -15.53
N ALA A 123 7.35 -9.46 -15.49
CA ALA A 123 8.39 -10.00 -16.36
C ALA A 123 8.75 -11.48 -16.08
N THR A 124 8.46 -12.00 -14.88
CA THR A 124 8.65 -13.42 -14.56
C THR A 124 7.54 -14.33 -15.12
N LYS A 125 6.44 -13.74 -15.59
CA LYS A 125 5.28 -14.50 -16.08
C LYS A 125 5.42 -14.81 -17.56
N VAL A 126 5.04 -16.03 -17.91
CA VAL A 126 5.00 -16.48 -19.32
C VAL A 126 3.69 -15.99 -19.95
N LYS A 127 3.78 -15.26 -21.06
CA LYS A 127 2.59 -14.80 -21.78
C LYS A 127 1.73 -15.99 -22.20
N LYS A 128 0.41 -15.88 -21.97
CA LYS A 128 -0.55 -16.90 -22.38
C LYS A 128 -0.43 -17.19 -23.88
N GLY A 129 -0.11 -18.43 -24.25
CA GLY A 129 0.10 -18.83 -25.63
C GLY A 129 1.53 -18.80 -26.15
N SER A 130 2.53 -18.33 -25.38
CA SER A 130 3.94 -18.31 -25.80
C SER A 130 4.63 -19.68 -25.78
N LEU A 131 3.97 -20.71 -25.23
CA LEU A 131 4.45 -22.10 -25.19
C LEU A 131 3.80 -22.98 -26.28
N ARG A 132 3.16 -22.38 -27.29
CA ARG A 132 2.64 -23.14 -28.43
C ARG A 132 3.83 -23.66 -29.22
N LYS A 133 4.03 -24.99 -29.21
CA LYS A 133 4.94 -25.67 -30.12
C LYS A 133 4.36 -25.53 -31.53
N ASP A 134 5.17 -25.03 -32.46
CA ASP A 134 4.94 -25.13 -33.89
C ASP A 134 5.02 -26.60 -34.33
#